data_6552ad874a6ec389a022f4a414f22ef7
#
_entry.id   6552ad874a6ec389a022f4a414f22ef7
#
_cell.length_a   1.000
_cell.length_b   1.000
_cell.length_c   1.000
_cell.angle_alpha   90.00
_cell.angle_beta   90.00
_cell.angle_gamma   90.00
#
_symmetry.space_group_name_H-M   'P 1'
#
loop_
_entity.id
_entity.type
_entity.pdbx_description
1 polymer ?
#
loop_
_entity_poly.entity_id
_entity_poly.type
_entity_poly.pdbx_seq_one_letter_code
_entity_poly.pdbx_strand_id
1 'polypeptide(L)'
;GPHLHFEVRATDSQKPLNPLLYGLPVNDRQRPQIQKLILYYPQQNSVLTPSKRLTLQKVNDSTYQTPLIMTSGKIGLGIQMFDRQDLSYNRNGIYQAIMEVNGKKVVNYKFDTLNYSDSDKLFVIVDYPKFKNERYKVVKLFFQNQKPLTFIKSMVNEGMIDIVIGKSYQIKLTLKDFSGNSTHVEMYVEGKKKEIKAKPLDGKLIEPHLEYFFPLDDQDVFIPKNTFFEDAVIEIKKEGNILSIGPNLFPFDNPYEIRFKTNKQDSLQLRQTFIAKKTDKKDYYLPTVLKDGFWVSQVAEMGDYKLARDSVPPEIKAYNFKPEQWLSKFKFLNIKISDDISGIKNYRGTINGKWVLFEYEPKRNLLTYDFSDNDFDLTKHDLRVEVEDNVGNKTIYETVFFRK
;
A
#
# COMPACT_ATOMS: atom_id res chain seq x y z
N GLY A 1 13.94 10.94 2.89
CA GLY A 1 14.57 12.17 3.35
C GLY A 1 13.88 13.40 2.81
N PRO A 2 14.25 14.61 3.22
CA PRO A 2 13.69 15.84 2.68
C PRO A 2 13.84 15.89 1.16
N HIS A 3 12.79 16.28 0.45
CA HIS A 3 12.79 16.40 -1.01
C HIS A 3 11.83 17.51 -1.44
N LEU A 4 12.10 18.10 -2.60
CA LEU A 4 11.15 18.99 -3.24
C LEU A 4 10.05 18.17 -3.90
N HIS A 5 8.80 18.51 -3.59
CA HIS A 5 7.62 17.97 -4.27
C HIS A 5 7.11 18.98 -5.28
N PHE A 6 6.92 18.56 -6.52
CA PHE A 6 6.35 19.36 -7.59
C PHE A 6 5.33 18.52 -8.38
N GLU A 7 4.16 19.07 -8.58
CA GLU A 7 3.13 18.46 -9.42
C GLU A 7 2.35 19.49 -10.22
N VAL A 8 1.83 19.07 -11.36
CA VAL A 8 0.92 19.84 -12.20
C VAL A 8 -0.47 19.24 -12.05
N ARG A 9 -1.47 20.08 -11.84
CA ARG A 9 -2.86 19.66 -11.68
C ARG A 9 -3.77 20.40 -12.64
N ALA A 10 -4.82 19.74 -13.12
CA ALA A 10 -5.91 20.39 -13.84
C ALA A 10 -6.65 21.35 -12.90
N THR A 11 -6.93 22.57 -13.34
CA THR A 11 -7.49 23.63 -12.49
C THR A 11 -8.88 23.30 -11.99
N ASP A 12 -9.71 22.69 -12.82
CA ASP A 12 -11.11 22.37 -12.57
C ASP A 12 -11.30 21.11 -11.71
N SER A 13 -10.53 20.06 -12.00
CA SER A 13 -10.70 18.72 -11.41
C SER A 13 -9.63 18.34 -10.39
N GLN A 14 -8.59 19.17 -10.24
CA GLN A 14 -7.43 18.94 -9.39
C GLN A 14 -6.71 17.59 -9.67
N LYS A 15 -6.97 16.98 -10.83
CA LYS A 15 -6.32 15.72 -11.24
C LYS A 15 -4.85 15.93 -11.51
N PRO A 16 -3.97 15.07 -11.01
CA PRO A 16 -2.55 15.10 -11.36
C PRO A 16 -2.34 14.83 -12.85
N LEU A 17 -1.56 15.67 -13.46
CA LEU A 17 -1.15 15.57 -14.87
C LEU A 17 0.32 15.24 -14.92
N ASN A 18 0.76 14.57 -16.01
CA ASN A 18 2.18 14.33 -16.21
C ASN A 18 2.91 15.67 -16.42
N PRO A 19 3.82 16.09 -15.50
CA PRO A 19 4.49 17.39 -15.61
C PRO A 19 5.32 17.54 -16.89
N LEU A 20 5.80 16.45 -17.49
CA LEU A 20 6.58 16.47 -18.71
C LEU A 20 5.77 16.98 -19.93
N LEU A 21 4.43 16.93 -19.88
CA LEU A 21 3.54 17.53 -20.89
C LEU A 21 3.60 19.07 -20.90
N TYR A 22 4.16 19.68 -19.84
CA TYR A 22 4.19 21.13 -19.64
C TYR A 22 5.58 21.74 -19.78
N GLY A 23 6.44 21.11 -20.58
CA GLY A 23 7.72 21.66 -20.97
C GLY A 23 8.84 21.56 -19.92
N LEU A 24 8.70 20.68 -18.91
CA LEU A 24 9.82 20.38 -18.02
C LEU A 24 10.94 19.70 -18.81
N PRO A 25 12.14 20.30 -18.89
CA PRO A 25 13.24 19.72 -19.66
C PRO A 25 13.83 18.52 -18.91
N VAL A 26 13.58 17.33 -19.42
CA VAL A 26 14.21 16.10 -18.94
C VAL A 26 14.89 15.42 -20.12
N ASN A 27 16.21 15.31 -20.04
CA ASN A 27 16.97 14.55 -21.05
C ASN A 27 16.84 13.07 -20.75
N ASP A 28 16.37 12.31 -21.74
CA ASP A 28 16.20 10.88 -21.61
C ASP A 28 16.41 10.16 -22.95
N ARG A 29 17.44 9.34 -23.01
CA ARG A 29 17.79 8.49 -24.13
C ARG A 29 17.76 7.01 -23.75
N GLN A 30 17.41 6.72 -22.46
CA GLN A 30 17.31 5.36 -21.97
C GLN A 30 15.97 4.77 -22.38
N ARG A 31 15.96 3.48 -22.69
CA ARG A 31 14.73 2.76 -23.04
C ARG A 31 14.15 2.10 -21.81
N PRO A 32 12.81 1.96 -21.72
CA PRO A 32 12.18 1.16 -20.69
C PRO A 32 12.78 -0.24 -20.61
N GLN A 33 13.02 -0.72 -19.40
CA GLN A 33 13.65 -2.01 -19.13
C GLN A 33 12.63 -3.02 -18.66
N ILE A 34 12.72 -4.23 -19.21
CA ILE A 34 11.87 -5.37 -18.83
C ILE A 34 12.67 -6.29 -17.94
N GLN A 35 12.15 -6.55 -16.73
CA GLN A 35 12.79 -7.49 -15.80
C GLN A 35 12.15 -8.88 -15.85
N LYS A 36 10.82 -8.95 -15.97
CA LYS A 36 10.08 -10.22 -16.06
C LYS A 36 8.87 -10.06 -16.98
N LEU A 37 8.60 -11.09 -17.75
CA LEU A 37 7.36 -11.26 -18.50
C LEU A 37 6.66 -12.52 -17.99
N ILE A 38 5.40 -12.41 -17.65
CA ILE A 38 4.60 -13.49 -17.05
C ILE A 38 3.42 -13.77 -17.96
N LEU A 39 3.22 -15.04 -18.26
CA LEU A 39 2.04 -15.56 -18.95
C LEU A 39 1.08 -16.10 -17.90
N TYR A 40 -0.17 -15.65 -17.95
CA TYR A 40 -1.25 -16.06 -17.05
C TYR A 40 -2.26 -16.90 -17.81
N TYR A 41 -2.92 -17.80 -17.08
CA TYR A 41 -3.94 -18.70 -17.57
C TYR A 41 -5.24 -18.52 -16.78
N PRO A 42 -6.03 -17.46 -17.06
CA PRO A 42 -7.30 -17.24 -16.38
C PRO A 42 -8.26 -18.42 -16.58
N GLN A 43 -8.81 -18.95 -15.51
CA GLN A 43 -9.76 -20.07 -15.52
C GLN A 43 -11.02 -19.65 -14.79
N GLN A 44 -12.17 -20.12 -15.26
CA GLN A 44 -13.48 -19.72 -14.75
C GLN A 44 -13.71 -20.02 -13.25
N ASN A 45 -13.03 -21.02 -12.69
CA ASN A 45 -13.24 -21.45 -11.30
C ASN A 45 -11.95 -21.35 -10.47
N SER A 46 -11.01 -20.47 -10.85
CA SER A 46 -9.77 -20.31 -10.13
C SER A 46 -9.62 -18.89 -9.65
N VAL A 47 -9.70 -18.70 -8.34
CA VAL A 47 -9.50 -17.41 -7.68
C VAL A 47 -8.05 -16.95 -7.80
N LEU A 48 -7.08 -17.87 -7.81
CA LEU A 48 -5.70 -17.57 -8.13
C LEU A 48 -5.37 -18.00 -9.57
N THR A 49 -5.00 -17.05 -10.39
CA THR A 49 -4.65 -17.30 -11.79
C THR A 49 -3.31 -18.01 -11.93
N PRO A 50 -3.26 -19.25 -12.44
CA PRO A 50 -2.00 -19.94 -12.72
C PRO A 50 -1.12 -19.10 -13.66
N SER A 51 0.18 -19.10 -13.42
CA SER A 51 1.09 -18.28 -14.21
C SER A 51 2.45 -18.95 -14.45
N LYS A 52 3.13 -18.52 -15.53
CA LYS A 52 4.48 -18.97 -15.89
C LYS A 52 5.33 -17.78 -16.31
N ARG A 53 6.55 -17.67 -15.74
CA ARG A 53 7.54 -16.73 -16.24
C ARG A 53 8.05 -17.16 -17.63
N LEU A 54 8.08 -16.21 -18.56
CA LEU A 54 8.62 -16.41 -19.91
C LEU A 54 10.10 -16.01 -19.95
N THR A 55 10.90 -16.77 -20.68
CA THR A 55 12.28 -16.41 -20.99
C THR A 55 12.28 -15.35 -22.06
N LEU A 56 13.08 -14.29 -21.89
CA LEU A 56 13.30 -13.24 -22.86
C LEU A 56 14.69 -13.39 -23.48
N GLN A 57 14.74 -13.45 -24.81
CA GLN A 57 15.97 -13.46 -25.59
C GLN A 57 16.13 -12.10 -26.25
N LYS A 58 17.27 -11.44 -26.06
CA LYS A 58 17.56 -10.15 -26.69
C LYS A 58 17.86 -10.36 -28.16
N VAL A 59 17.08 -9.73 -29.06
CA VAL A 59 17.27 -9.74 -30.49
C VAL A 59 18.17 -8.58 -30.92
N ASN A 60 17.89 -7.40 -30.37
CA ASN A 60 18.69 -6.18 -30.54
C ASN A 60 18.48 -5.25 -29.33
N ASP A 61 18.99 -4.02 -29.37
CA ASP A 61 18.95 -3.11 -28.23
C ASP A 61 17.55 -2.65 -27.82
N SER A 62 16.56 -2.80 -28.69
CA SER A 62 15.17 -2.40 -28.42
C SER A 62 14.18 -3.56 -28.42
N THR A 63 14.60 -4.76 -28.81
CA THR A 63 13.67 -5.86 -29.08
C THR A 63 14.10 -7.16 -28.39
N TYR A 64 13.14 -7.75 -27.71
CA TYR A 64 13.22 -9.07 -27.12
C TYR A 64 12.23 -10.02 -27.81
N GLN A 65 12.52 -11.31 -27.77
CA GLN A 65 11.64 -12.36 -28.26
C GLN A 65 11.52 -13.48 -27.22
N THR A 66 10.38 -14.16 -27.18
CA THR A 66 10.22 -15.38 -26.39
C THR A 66 10.42 -16.60 -27.29
N PRO A 67 10.82 -17.75 -26.73
CA PRO A 67 10.62 -19.04 -27.40
C PRO A 67 9.15 -19.23 -27.79
N LEU A 68 8.88 -20.07 -28.81
CA LEU A 68 7.53 -20.42 -29.21
C LEU A 68 6.67 -20.89 -28.03
N ILE A 69 5.50 -20.32 -27.86
CA ILE A 69 4.56 -20.64 -26.79
C ILE A 69 3.49 -21.57 -27.36
N MET A 70 3.40 -22.78 -26.81
CA MET A 70 2.33 -23.73 -27.14
C MET A 70 1.32 -23.74 -26.00
N THR A 71 0.08 -23.34 -26.27
CA THR A 71 -1.01 -23.29 -25.28
C THR A 71 -2.37 -23.20 -25.94
N SER A 72 -3.46 -23.29 -25.16
CA SER A 72 -4.83 -23.07 -25.62
C SER A 72 -5.69 -22.45 -24.52
N GLY A 73 -6.83 -21.90 -24.88
CA GLY A 73 -7.73 -21.20 -23.95
C GLY A 73 -7.34 -19.75 -23.72
N LYS A 74 -7.91 -19.14 -22.70
CA LYS A 74 -7.64 -17.75 -22.36
C LYS A 74 -6.26 -17.58 -21.77
N ILE A 75 -5.52 -16.58 -22.24
CA ILE A 75 -4.25 -16.17 -21.67
C ILE A 75 -4.24 -14.66 -21.41
N GLY A 76 -3.46 -14.24 -20.43
CA GLY A 76 -3.15 -12.84 -20.16
C GLY A 76 -1.66 -12.63 -20.00
N LEU A 77 -1.20 -11.39 -20.10
CA LEU A 77 0.21 -11.03 -19.91
C LEU A 77 0.36 -10.11 -18.70
N GLY A 78 1.47 -10.26 -17.98
CA GLY A 78 1.90 -9.32 -16.97
C GLY A 78 3.39 -9.05 -17.08
N ILE A 79 3.78 -7.86 -16.69
CA ILE A 79 5.14 -7.38 -16.88
C ILE A 79 5.69 -6.67 -15.66
N GLN A 80 6.91 -7.03 -15.28
CA GLN A 80 7.73 -6.25 -14.36
C GLN A 80 8.67 -5.39 -15.19
N MET A 81 8.55 -4.08 -15.06
CA MET A 81 9.26 -3.10 -15.86
C MET A 81 9.55 -1.85 -15.05
N PHE A 82 10.51 -1.08 -15.51
CA PHE A 82 10.79 0.28 -15.01
C PHE A 82 11.47 1.07 -16.14
N ASP A 83 11.54 2.36 -15.92
CA ASP A 83 12.26 3.31 -16.75
C ASP A 83 13.28 4.08 -15.94
N ARG A 84 14.27 4.67 -16.62
CA ARG A 84 15.26 5.57 -16.04
C ARG A 84 15.50 6.74 -16.96
N GLN A 85 15.70 7.88 -16.38
CA GLN A 85 16.13 9.08 -17.10
C GLN A 85 17.65 9.19 -17.10
N ASP A 86 18.21 9.92 -18.07
CA ASP A 86 19.65 10.19 -18.11
C ASP A 86 20.10 10.84 -16.80
N LEU A 87 21.29 10.45 -16.32
CA LEU A 87 21.90 10.95 -15.08
C LEU A 87 21.11 10.66 -13.79
N SER A 88 20.07 9.80 -13.83
CA SER A 88 19.29 9.40 -12.67
C SER A 88 19.37 7.89 -12.42
N TYR A 89 19.63 7.51 -11.16
CA TYR A 89 19.56 6.10 -10.74
C TYR A 89 18.15 5.67 -10.31
N ASN A 90 17.20 6.60 -10.25
CA ASN A 90 15.83 6.32 -9.86
C ASN A 90 15.14 5.41 -10.89
N ARG A 91 14.29 4.52 -10.39
CA ARG A 91 13.43 3.69 -11.22
C ARG A 91 12.06 4.33 -11.29
N ASN A 92 11.73 4.83 -12.46
CA ASN A 92 10.43 5.44 -12.74
C ASN A 92 9.47 4.42 -13.36
N GLY A 93 8.18 4.74 -13.41
CA GLY A 93 7.22 4.03 -14.24
C GLY A 93 7.42 4.35 -15.72
N ILE A 94 6.91 3.51 -16.58
CA ILE A 94 6.84 3.78 -18.03
C ILE A 94 5.70 4.78 -18.32
N TYR A 95 5.75 5.41 -19.48
CA TYR A 95 4.70 6.30 -19.95
C TYR A 95 3.55 5.57 -20.64
N GLN A 96 3.86 4.53 -21.44
CA GLN A 96 2.84 3.81 -22.20
C GLN A 96 3.18 2.32 -22.36
N ALA A 97 2.16 1.46 -22.26
CA ALA A 97 2.23 0.05 -22.64
C ALA A 97 1.15 -0.27 -23.65
N ILE A 98 1.55 -0.84 -24.80
CA ILE A 98 0.64 -1.24 -25.87
C ILE A 98 0.82 -2.73 -26.12
N MET A 99 -0.27 -3.50 -26.12
CA MET A 99 -0.30 -4.89 -26.54
C MET A 99 -1.12 -5.04 -27.82
N GLU A 100 -0.53 -5.68 -28.82
CA GLU A 100 -1.16 -5.98 -30.10
C GLU A 100 -1.17 -7.50 -30.33
N VAL A 101 -2.25 -8.00 -30.93
CA VAL A 101 -2.42 -9.40 -31.33
C VAL A 101 -2.75 -9.43 -32.82
N ASN A 102 -1.92 -10.08 -33.63
CA ASN A 102 -2.05 -10.13 -35.09
C ASN A 102 -2.24 -8.72 -35.67
N GLY A 103 -1.46 -7.74 -35.23
CA GLY A 103 -1.49 -6.36 -35.64
C GLY A 103 -2.67 -5.52 -35.11
N LYS A 104 -3.60 -6.10 -34.35
CA LYS A 104 -4.72 -5.38 -33.75
C LYS A 104 -4.41 -5.03 -32.30
N LYS A 105 -4.61 -3.76 -31.94
CA LYS A 105 -4.39 -3.28 -30.56
C LYS A 105 -5.45 -3.88 -29.62
N VAL A 106 -4.98 -4.55 -28.57
CA VAL A 106 -5.82 -5.18 -27.54
C VAL A 106 -5.79 -4.37 -26.24
N VAL A 107 -4.62 -3.83 -25.87
CA VAL A 107 -4.45 -3.03 -24.64
C VAL A 107 -3.66 -1.77 -24.95
N ASN A 108 -4.07 -0.66 -24.35
CA ASN A 108 -3.31 0.59 -24.35
C ASN A 108 -3.42 1.27 -22.98
N TYR A 109 -2.39 1.16 -22.15
CA TYR A 109 -2.18 1.94 -20.95
C TYR A 109 -1.34 3.16 -21.27
N LYS A 110 -1.78 4.36 -20.84
CA LYS A 110 -1.05 5.61 -21.05
C LYS A 110 -1.18 6.51 -19.82
N PHE A 111 -0.06 6.82 -19.19
CA PHE A 111 0.02 7.57 -17.94
C PHE A 111 0.21 9.08 -18.20
N ASP A 112 -0.73 9.72 -18.89
CA ASP A 112 -0.78 11.16 -19.12
C ASP A 112 -1.56 11.92 -18.02
N THR A 113 -2.58 11.29 -17.48
CA THR A 113 -3.43 11.82 -16.42
C THR A 113 -3.75 10.71 -15.44
N LEU A 114 -3.72 11.01 -14.16
CA LEU A 114 -4.11 10.09 -13.10
C LEU A 114 -5.33 10.68 -12.36
N ASN A 115 -6.01 9.82 -11.61
CA ASN A 115 -7.04 10.24 -10.68
C ASN A 115 -6.64 9.74 -9.28
N TYR A 116 -6.75 10.57 -8.27
CA TYR A 116 -6.47 10.14 -6.89
C TYR A 116 -7.33 8.95 -6.47
N SER A 117 -8.59 8.90 -6.92
CA SER A 117 -9.47 7.74 -6.69
C SER A 117 -9.01 6.44 -7.36
N ASP A 118 -8.04 6.49 -8.28
CA ASP A 118 -7.45 5.30 -8.90
C ASP A 118 -6.30 4.72 -8.06
N SER A 119 -5.75 5.48 -7.11
CA SER A 119 -4.60 5.05 -6.31
C SER A 119 -4.90 3.78 -5.52
N ASP A 120 -6.06 3.70 -4.90
CA ASP A 120 -6.49 2.52 -4.12
C ASP A 120 -6.82 1.33 -5.03
N LYS A 121 -7.18 1.61 -6.31
CA LYS A 121 -7.54 0.60 -7.30
C LYS A 121 -6.35 0.05 -8.08
N LEU A 122 -5.15 0.59 -7.93
CA LEU A 122 -3.96 0.13 -8.66
C LEU A 122 -3.65 -1.35 -8.41
N PHE A 123 -4.05 -1.87 -7.26
CA PHE A 123 -3.88 -3.29 -6.94
C PHE A 123 -4.70 -4.24 -7.81
N VAL A 124 -5.72 -3.76 -8.53
CA VAL A 124 -6.48 -4.56 -9.51
C VAL A 124 -5.59 -5.05 -10.66
N ILE A 125 -4.70 -4.17 -11.14
CA ILE A 125 -3.76 -4.49 -12.23
C ILE A 125 -2.42 -5.05 -11.75
N VAL A 126 -2.17 -5.08 -10.44
CA VAL A 126 -0.94 -5.68 -9.90
C VAL A 126 -1.20 -7.15 -9.57
N ASP A 127 -0.25 -8.02 -9.87
CA ASP A 127 -0.25 -9.39 -9.34
C ASP A 127 0.00 -9.31 -7.82
N TYR A 128 -1.10 -9.20 -7.08
CA TYR A 128 -1.05 -8.98 -5.63
C TYR A 128 -0.35 -10.10 -4.85
N PRO A 129 -0.59 -11.42 -5.15
CA PRO A 129 0.17 -12.49 -4.55
C PRO A 129 1.68 -12.36 -4.72
N LYS A 130 2.16 -12.03 -5.93
CA LYS A 130 3.59 -11.82 -6.16
C LYS A 130 4.13 -10.57 -5.46
N PHE A 131 3.33 -9.51 -5.41
CA PHE A 131 3.70 -8.31 -4.68
C PHE A 131 3.88 -8.58 -3.18
N LYS A 132 2.98 -9.34 -2.57
CA LYS A 132 3.06 -9.68 -1.13
C LYS A 132 4.17 -10.67 -0.82
N ASN A 133 4.29 -11.74 -1.59
CA ASN A 133 5.21 -12.85 -1.29
C ASN A 133 6.62 -12.62 -1.82
N GLU A 134 6.77 -12.00 -2.99
CA GLU A 134 8.05 -11.87 -3.68
C GLU A 134 8.56 -10.42 -3.71
N ARG A 135 7.80 -9.46 -3.16
CA ARG A 135 8.13 -8.03 -3.04
C ARG A 135 8.47 -7.32 -4.36
N TYR A 136 7.97 -7.82 -5.50
CA TYR A 136 8.07 -7.12 -6.77
C TYR A 136 6.70 -6.95 -7.43
N LYS A 137 6.55 -5.84 -8.16
CA LYS A 137 5.30 -5.49 -8.81
C LYS A 137 5.30 -6.00 -10.26
N VAL A 138 4.39 -6.92 -10.56
CA VAL A 138 4.03 -7.28 -11.94
C VAL A 138 2.75 -6.55 -12.28
N VAL A 139 2.76 -5.75 -13.32
CA VAL A 139 1.57 -5.09 -13.86
C VAL A 139 0.91 -6.04 -14.84
N LYS A 140 -0.31 -6.46 -14.54
CA LYS A 140 -1.16 -7.25 -15.45
C LYS A 140 -1.67 -6.35 -16.58
N LEU A 141 -1.63 -6.83 -17.81
CA LEU A 141 -2.24 -6.19 -18.97
C LEU A 141 -3.64 -6.74 -19.24
N PHE A 142 -4.25 -7.33 -18.24
CA PHE A 142 -5.61 -7.87 -18.25
C PHE A 142 -6.21 -7.78 -16.84
N PHE A 143 -7.53 -7.62 -16.74
CA PHE A 143 -8.26 -7.73 -15.47
C PHE A 143 -9.77 -7.81 -15.74
N GLN A 144 -10.51 -8.40 -14.80
CA GLN A 144 -11.95 -8.64 -14.93
C GLN A 144 -12.82 -7.58 -14.25
N ASN A 145 -12.23 -6.55 -13.67
CA ASN A 145 -12.99 -5.53 -12.95
C ASN A 145 -13.46 -4.43 -13.90
N GLN A 146 -14.75 -4.08 -13.86
CA GLN A 146 -15.36 -3.07 -14.71
C GLN A 146 -15.12 -1.61 -14.25
N LYS A 147 -14.40 -1.40 -13.14
CA LYS A 147 -14.10 -0.02 -12.66
C LYS A 147 -13.07 0.63 -13.60
N PRO A 148 -13.41 1.68 -14.34
CA PRO A 148 -12.49 2.31 -15.28
C PRO A 148 -11.32 2.94 -14.52
N LEU A 149 -10.10 2.66 -14.99
CA LEU A 149 -8.88 3.33 -14.53
C LEU A 149 -8.48 4.37 -15.58
N THR A 150 -8.18 5.59 -15.15
CA THR A 150 -7.98 6.76 -16.02
C THR A 150 -6.89 6.55 -17.09
N PHE A 151 -5.86 5.80 -16.76
CA PHE A 151 -4.74 5.52 -17.67
C PHE A 151 -5.02 4.41 -18.69
N ILE A 152 -6.14 3.70 -18.60
CA ILE A 152 -6.53 2.68 -19.59
C ILE A 152 -7.26 3.38 -20.72
N LYS A 153 -6.59 3.58 -21.85
CA LYS A 153 -7.16 4.27 -23.01
C LYS A 153 -7.99 3.34 -23.90
N SER A 154 -7.61 2.06 -23.96
CA SER A 154 -8.41 1.02 -24.61
C SER A 154 -8.05 -0.36 -24.09
N MET A 155 -9.04 -1.23 -24.02
CA MET A 155 -8.88 -2.63 -23.65
C MET A 155 -9.99 -3.46 -24.34
N VAL A 156 -9.61 -4.48 -25.06
CA VAL A 156 -10.51 -5.42 -25.75
C VAL A 156 -10.45 -6.75 -25.01
N ASN A 157 -11.61 -7.40 -24.82
CA ASN A 157 -11.72 -8.70 -24.15
C ASN A 157 -10.98 -8.73 -22.77
N GLU A 158 -11.15 -7.65 -21.98
CA GLU A 158 -10.50 -7.51 -20.66
C GLU A 158 -8.96 -7.65 -20.71
N GLY A 159 -8.33 -7.41 -21.85
CA GLY A 159 -6.90 -7.63 -22.09
C GLY A 159 -6.51 -9.11 -22.26
N MET A 160 -7.48 -10.01 -22.33
CA MET A 160 -7.24 -11.44 -22.50
C MET A 160 -7.23 -11.83 -23.98
N ILE A 161 -6.48 -12.88 -24.30
CA ILE A 161 -6.32 -13.41 -25.64
C ILE A 161 -6.85 -14.84 -25.66
N ASP A 162 -7.83 -15.12 -26.53
CA ASP A 162 -8.38 -16.45 -26.72
C ASP A 162 -7.57 -17.24 -27.74
N ILE A 163 -6.83 -18.24 -27.27
CA ILE A 163 -5.98 -19.11 -28.10
C ILE A 163 -6.76 -20.34 -28.53
N VAL A 164 -7.12 -20.38 -29.81
CA VAL A 164 -7.85 -21.48 -30.43
C VAL A 164 -6.87 -22.54 -30.93
N ILE A 165 -7.15 -23.82 -30.66
CA ILE A 165 -6.34 -24.95 -31.11
C ILE A 165 -6.24 -24.93 -32.66
N GLY A 166 -5.03 -25.12 -33.18
CA GLY A 166 -4.74 -25.12 -34.60
C GLY A 166 -4.54 -23.75 -35.22
N LYS A 167 -4.63 -22.65 -34.43
CA LYS A 167 -4.34 -21.30 -34.92
C LYS A 167 -3.03 -20.77 -34.34
N SER A 168 -2.36 -19.87 -35.11
CA SER A 168 -1.15 -19.19 -34.71
C SER A 168 -1.42 -17.70 -34.43
N TYR A 169 -0.70 -17.14 -33.49
CA TYR A 169 -0.84 -15.75 -33.07
C TYR A 169 0.52 -15.10 -32.93
N GLN A 170 0.61 -13.86 -33.41
CA GLN A 170 1.72 -12.96 -33.10
C GLN A 170 1.26 -11.94 -32.09
N ILE A 171 1.94 -11.87 -30.94
CA ILE A 171 1.68 -10.89 -29.90
C ILE A 171 2.88 -9.96 -29.83
N LYS A 172 2.63 -8.66 -29.92
CA LYS A 172 3.65 -7.62 -29.77
C LYS A 172 3.32 -6.76 -28.58
N LEU A 173 4.28 -6.62 -27.67
CA LEU A 173 4.22 -5.69 -26.56
C LEU A 173 5.19 -4.55 -26.82
N THR A 174 4.72 -3.31 -26.74
CA THR A 174 5.54 -2.10 -26.88
C THR A 174 5.44 -1.29 -25.60
N LEU A 175 6.58 -1.02 -24.97
CA LEU A 175 6.72 -0.14 -23.82
C LEU A 175 7.38 1.16 -24.28
N LYS A 176 6.83 2.30 -23.87
CA LYS A 176 7.39 3.62 -24.18
C LYS A 176 7.59 4.44 -22.92
N ASP A 177 8.68 5.20 -22.89
CA ASP A 177 8.83 6.33 -22.00
C ASP A 177 8.14 7.59 -22.57
N PHE A 178 8.24 8.71 -21.86
CA PHE A 178 7.70 9.98 -22.31
C PHE A 178 8.51 10.59 -23.47
N SER A 179 9.81 10.36 -23.52
CA SER A 179 10.72 10.88 -24.54
C SER A 179 10.61 10.15 -25.90
N GLY A 180 9.85 9.05 -25.96
CA GLY A 180 9.60 8.27 -27.17
C GLY A 180 10.54 7.07 -27.34
N ASN A 181 11.49 6.85 -26.41
CA ASN A 181 12.29 5.63 -26.44
C ASN A 181 11.38 4.43 -26.20
N SER A 182 11.62 3.34 -26.90
CA SER A 182 10.75 2.17 -26.83
C SER A 182 11.50 0.86 -26.73
N THR A 183 10.87 -0.10 -26.03
CA THR A 183 11.29 -1.49 -25.94
C THR A 183 10.14 -2.38 -26.37
N HIS A 184 10.47 -3.39 -27.18
CA HIS A 184 9.50 -4.29 -27.78
C HIS A 184 9.72 -5.73 -27.30
N VAL A 185 8.63 -6.48 -27.19
CA VAL A 185 8.67 -7.94 -27.04
C VAL A 185 7.80 -8.55 -28.12
N GLU A 186 8.36 -9.50 -28.85
CA GLU A 186 7.65 -10.30 -29.84
C GLU A 186 7.46 -11.72 -29.30
N MET A 187 6.24 -12.22 -29.42
CA MET A 187 5.85 -13.54 -28.97
C MET A 187 5.04 -14.24 -30.04
N TYR A 188 5.41 -15.48 -30.33
CA TYR A 188 4.66 -16.35 -31.22
C TYR A 188 3.99 -17.44 -30.42
N VAL A 189 2.69 -17.61 -30.63
CA VAL A 189 1.86 -18.57 -29.89
C VAL A 189 1.15 -19.49 -30.87
N GLU A 190 1.31 -20.78 -30.63
CA GLU A 190 0.55 -21.82 -31.36
C GLU A 190 -0.52 -22.40 -30.45
N GLY A 191 -1.74 -22.47 -30.98
CA GLY A 191 -2.89 -23.09 -30.36
C GLY A 191 -2.73 -24.60 -30.27
N LYS A 192 -2.26 -25.12 -29.14
CA LYS A 192 -2.08 -26.55 -28.89
C LYS A 192 -2.67 -26.90 -27.51
N LYS A 193 -3.39 -28.02 -27.47
CA LYS A 193 -4.01 -28.48 -26.21
C LYS A 193 -2.97 -28.53 -25.09
N LYS A 194 -3.25 -27.83 -24.01
CA LYS A 194 -2.41 -27.79 -22.82
C LYS A 194 -3.32 -27.81 -21.61
N GLU A 195 -3.08 -28.72 -20.71
CA GLU A 195 -3.76 -28.78 -19.42
C GLU A 195 -3.02 -27.88 -18.44
N ILE A 196 -3.75 -26.94 -17.86
CA ILE A 196 -3.28 -26.06 -16.81
C ILE A 196 -4.08 -26.36 -15.55
N LYS A 197 -3.41 -26.86 -14.53
CA LYS A 197 -4.05 -27.14 -13.23
C LYS A 197 -3.97 -25.89 -12.35
N ALA A 198 -5.12 -25.40 -11.91
CA ALA A 198 -5.18 -24.42 -10.84
C ALA A 198 -4.87 -25.09 -9.51
N LYS A 199 -4.16 -24.41 -8.63
CA LYS A 199 -4.00 -24.83 -7.24
C LYS A 199 -5.24 -24.37 -6.48
N PRO A 200 -6.03 -25.29 -5.90
CA PRO A 200 -7.14 -24.90 -5.06
C PRO A 200 -6.63 -24.18 -3.82
N LEU A 201 -7.43 -23.29 -3.29
CA LEU A 201 -7.24 -22.69 -1.98
C LEU A 201 -8.29 -23.25 -1.03
N ASP A 202 -7.85 -23.60 0.16
CA ASP A 202 -8.75 -23.96 1.24
C ASP A 202 -9.39 -22.69 1.82
N GLY A 203 -10.71 -22.76 2.08
CA GLY A 203 -11.43 -21.64 2.66
C GLY A 203 -12.80 -21.40 2.05
N LYS A 204 -13.42 -20.30 2.47
CA LYS A 204 -14.71 -19.84 1.97
C LYS A 204 -14.51 -18.89 0.80
N LEU A 205 -15.23 -19.12 -0.29
CA LEU A 205 -15.35 -18.16 -1.39
C LEU A 205 -16.12 -16.92 -0.91
N ILE A 206 -15.53 -15.75 -1.11
CA ILE A 206 -16.12 -14.44 -0.84
C ILE A 206 -16.31 -13.73 -2.18
N GLU A 207 -17.55 -13.53 -2.54
CA GLU A 207 -17.93 -12.80 -3.75
C GLU A 207 -18.15 -11.33 -3.40
N PRO A 208 -17.56 -10.36 -4.14
CA PRO A 208 -17.59 -8.95 -3.78
C PRO A 208 -19.00 -8.35 -3.61
N HIS A 209 -19.98 -8.87 -4.31
CA HIS A 209 -21.36 -8.34 -4.28
C HIS A 209 -22.20 -8.82 -3.09
N LEU A 210 -21.67 -9.76 -2.29
CA LEU A 210 -22.33 -10.33 -1.10
C LEU A 210 -21.65 -9.82 0.18
N GLU A 211 -22.39 -9.89 1.27
CA GLU A 211 -21.86 -9.68 2.62
C GLU A 211 -21.81 -11.01 3.36
N TYR A 212 -20.84 -11.14 4.28
CA TYR A 212 -20.64 -12.38 5.03
C TYR A 212 -20.44 -12.05 6.51
N PHE A 213 -21.03 -12.90 7.35
CA PHE A 213 -20.86 -12.86 8.79
C PHE A 213 -20.38 -14.23 9.31
N PHE A 214 -19.29 -14.21 10.06
CA PHE A 214 -18.65 -15.40 10.64
C PHE A 214 -18.63 -15.27 12.16
N PRO A 215 -19.58 -15.86 12.90
CA PRO A 215 -19.54 -15.91 14.35
C PRO A 215 -18.59 -17.02 14.83
N LEU A 216 -17.71 -16.71 15.79
CA LEU A 216 -16.71 -17.60 16.36
C LEU A 216 -16.66 -17.48 17.89
N ASP A 217 -17.74 -17.87 18.57
CA ASP A 217 -17.93 -17.79 20.03
C ASP A 217 -17.81 -16.37 20.60
N ASP A 218 -16.59 -15.91 20.88
CA ASP A 218 -16.26 -14.59 21.43
C ASP A 218 -15.58 -13.65 20.41
N GLN A 219 -15.50 -14.06 19.15
CA GLN A 219 -14.90 -13.30 18.06
C GLN A 219 -15.80 -13.39 16.84
N ASP A 220 -16.04 -12.27 16.17
CA ASP A 220 -16.83 -12.24 14.95
C ASP A 220 -16.03 -11.56 13.84
N VAL A 221 -16.30 -11.98 12.60
CA VAL A 221 -15.80 -11.31 11.40
C VAL A 221 -16.98 -10.93 10.52
N PHE A 222 -17.09 -9.65 10.18
CA PHE A 222 -18.08 -9.17 9.23
C PHE A 222 -17.37 -8.60 7.99
N ILE A 223 -17.69 -9.16 6.84
CA ILE A 223 -17.15 -8.76 5.53
C ILE A 223 -18.27 -8.09 4.75
N PRO A 224 -18.24 -6.76 4.61
CA PRO A 224 -19.21 -6.00 3.84
C PRO A 224 -19.12 -6.30 2.33
N LYS A 225 -20.16 -5.91 1.59
CA LYS A 225 -20.09 -5.85 0.12
C LYS A 225 -18.94 -4.98 -0.33
N ASN A 226 -18.31 -5.37 -1.43
CA ASN A 226 -17.16 -4.66 -2.03
C ASN A 226 -15.93 -4.56 -1.12
N THR A 227 -15.74 -5.50 -0.21
CA THR A 227 -14.49 -5.62 0.56
C THR A 227 -13.32 -5.97 -0.35
N PHE A 228 -13.52 -6.84 -1.33
CA PHE A 228 -12.51 -7.22 -2.32
C PHE A 228 -12.86 -6.71 -3.71
N PHE A 229 -11.85 -6.49 -4.54
CA PHE A 229 -12.05 -6.10 -5.94
C PHE A 229 -12.56 -7.26 -6.81
N GLU A 230 -12.19 -8.48 -6.49
CA GLU A 230 -12.49 -9.71 -7.20
C GLU A 230 -12.86 -10.81 -6.19
N ASP A 231 -13.31 -11.96 -6.65
CA ASP A 231 -13.55 -13.11 -5.80
C ASP A 231 -12.30 -13.46 -4.98
N ALA A 232 -12.49 -13.70 -3.70
CA ALA A 232 -11.45 -14.07 -2.77
C ALA A 232 -11.77 -15.40 -2.08
N VAL A 233 -10.75 -16.19 -1.77
CA VAL A 233 -10.92 -17.36 -0.90
C VAL A 233 -10.19 -17.06 0.40
N ILE A 234 -10.92 -17.09 1.50
CA ILE A 234 -10.37 -16.83 2.82
C ILE A 234 -10.67 -17.98 3.78
N GLU A 235 -9.74 -18.24 4.65
CA GLU A 235 -9.91 -19.10 5.78
C GLU A 235 -9.91 -18.25 7.05
N ILE A 236 -10.87 -18.51 7.95
CA ILE A 236 -10.99 -17.83 9.23
C ILE A 236 -10.91 -18.89 10.30
N LYS A 237 -9.93 -18.77 11.19
CA LYS A 237 -9.69 -19.70 12.28
C LYS A 237 -9.56 -18.95 13.61
N LYS A 238 -10.05 -19.61 14.67
CA LYS A 238 -9.81 -19.19 16.03
C LYS A 238 -8.91 -20.22 16.71
N GLU A 239 -7.76 -19.79 17.22
CA GLU A 239 -6.84 -20.60 18.00
C GLU A 239 -6.57 -19.93 19.35
N GLY A 240 -7.28 -20.39 20.38
CA GLY A 240 -7.26 -19.74 21.68
C GLY A 240 -7.80 -18.30 21.60
N ASN A 241 -6.98 -17.32 21.89
CA ASN A 241 -7.34 -15.89 21.81
C ASN A 241 -6.92 -15.23 20.49
N ILE A 242 -6.43 -15.98 19.52
CA ILE A 242 -5.98 -15.48 18.22
C ILE A 242 -7.05 -15.74 17.18
N LEU A 243 -7.42 -14.71 16.45
CA LEU A 243 -8.23 -14.74 15.24
C LEU A 243 -7.29 -14.68 14.03
N SER A 244 -7.20 -15.77 13.30
CA SER A 244 -6.38 -15.86 12.09
C SER A 244 -7.25 -15.75 10.85
N ILE A 245 -6.93 -14.82 9.96
CA ILE A 245 -7.66 -14.58 8.69
C ILE A 245 -6.63 -14.58 7.57
N GLY A 246 -6.81 -15.45 6.58
CA GLY A 246 -5.86 -15.61 5.48
C GLY A 246 -6.39 -16.42 4.31
N PRO A 247 -5.56 -16.60 3.28
CA PRO A 247 -4.23 -16.01 3.07
C PRO A 247 -4.30 -14.56 2.57
N ASN A 248 -3.30 -13.75 2.87
CA ASN A 248 -3.21 -12.35 2.41
C ASN A 248 -2.76 -12.26 0.94
N LEU A 249 -3.62 -12.74 0.04
CA LEU A 249 -3.37 -12.85 -1.40
C LEU A 249 -4.33 -12.03 -2.25
N PHE A 250 -5.31 -11.37 -1.64
CA PHE A 250 -6.36 -10.63 -2.33
C PHE A 250 -6.33 -9.16 -1.92
N PRO A 251 -6.35 -8.22 -2.88
CA PRO A 251 -6.35 -6.80 -2.59
C PRO A 251 -7.73 -6.34 -2.10
N PHE A 252 -7.72 -5.44 -1.12
CA PHE A 252 -8.92 -4.86 -0.55
C PHE A 252 -9.37 -3.61 -1.32
N ASP A 253 -10.67 -3.47 -1.55
CA ASP A 253 -11.35 -2.24 -2.00
C ASP A 253 -11.83 -1.43 -0.77
N ASN A 254 -12.34 -2.14 0.24
CA ASN A 254 -12.81 -1.56 1.49
C ASN A 254 -12.38 -2.42 2.69
N PRO A 255 -12.31 -1.85 3.88
CA PRO A 255 -12.03 -2.61 5.09
C PRO A 255 -13.18 -3.56 5.44
N TYR A 256 -12.84 -4.62 6.16
CA TYR A 256 -13.79 -5.49 6.86
C TYR A 256 -13.67 -5.30 8.36
N GLU A 257 -14.63 -5.81 9.10
CA GLU A 257 -14.74 -5.61 10.55
C GLU A 257 -14.41 -6.87 11.31
N ILE A 258 -13.56 -6.75 12.32
CA ILE A 258 -13.28 -7.78 13.30
C ILE A 258 -13.78 -7.33 14.67
N ARG A 259 -14.39 -8.26 15.41
CA ARG A 259 -15.02 -8.00 16.71
C ARG A 259 -14.54 -9.01 17.73
N PHE A 260 -14.25 -8.52 18.92
CA PHE A 260 -13.91 -9.36 20.08
C PHE A 260 -14.85 -9.02 21.22
N LYS A 261 -15.55 -10.02 21.74
CA LYS A 261 -16.54 -9.85 22.80
C LYS A 261 -15.89 -9.39 24.09
N THR A 262 -16.50 -8.41 24.76
CA THR A 262 -16.00 -7.93 26.05
C THR A 262 -16.37 -8.92 27.14
N ASN A 263 -15.43 -9.19 28.03
CA ASN A 263 -15.74 -9.78 29.33
C ASN A 263 -16.16 -8.67 30.30
N LYS A 264 -16.81 -9.01 31.41
CA LYS A 264 -17.13 -8.05 32.46
C LYS A 264 -15.82 -7.51 33.07
N GLN A 265 -15.41 -6.33 32.63
CA GLN A 265 -14.22 -5.62 33.12
C GLN A 265 -14.61 -4.24 33.64
N ASP A 266 -13.75 -3.65 34.47
CA ASP A 266 -13.94 -2.27 34.89
C ASP A 266 -13.73 -1.29 33.69
N SER A 267 -14.22 -0.07 33.84
CA SER A 267 -14.18 0.95 32.80
C SER A 267 -12.76 1.30 32.33
N LEU A 268 -11.78 1.22 33.21
CA LEU A 268 -10.37 1.49 32.90
C LEU A 268 -9.79 0.36 32.05
N GLN A 269 -10.05 -0.90 32.43
CA GLN A 269 -9.59 -2.06 31.65
C GLN A 269 -10.22 -2.08 30.26
N LEU A 270 -11.52 -1.77 30.16
CA LEU A 270 -12.20 -1.67 28.86
C LEU A 270 -11.53 -0.63 27.93
N ARG A 271 -11.20 0.54 28.46
CA ARG A 271 -10.54 1.61 27.69
C ARG A 271 -9.12 1.24 27.30
N GLN A 272 -8.37 0.57 28.17
CA GLN A 272 -6.98 0.18 27.95
C GLN A 272 -6.83 -1.05 27.06
N THR A 273 -7.92 -1.73 26.69
CA THR A 273 -7.90 -2.91 25.82
C THR A 273 -8.19 -2.53 24.38
N PHE A 274 -7.46 -3.11 23.46
CA PHE A 274 -7.60 -2.86 22.04
C PHE A 274 -7.34 -4.14 21.24
N ILE A 275 -7.73 -4.13 19.96
CA ILE A 275 -7.38 -5.20 19.03
C ILE A 275 -5.99 -4.89 18.46
N ALA A 276 -5.10 -5.86 18.56
CA ALA A 276 -3.76 -5.79 18.01
C ALA A 276 -3.58 -6.77 16.85
N LYS A 277 -2.87 -6.33 15.82
CA LYS A 277 -2.34 -7.22 14.79
C LYS A 277 -1.07 -7.86 15.32
N LYS A 278 -1.08 -9.20 15.43
CA LYS A 278 0.07 -10.00 15.85
C LYS A 278 1.05 -10.17 14.69
N THR A 279 2.34 -10.02 14.96
CA THR A 279 3.42 -10.40 14.04
C THR A 279 4.54 -11.12 14.80
N ASP A 280 5.50 -11.69 14.08
CA ASP A 280 6.64 -12.37 14.70
C ASP A 280 7.54 -11.44 15.55
N LYS A 281 7.50 -10.13 15.29
CA LYS A 281 8.37 -9.16 15.94
C LYS A 281 7.68 -8.46 17.11
N LYS A 282 6.46 -8.00 16.91
CA LYS A 282 5.67 -7.29 17.90
C LYS A 282 4.20 -7.23 17.49
N ASP A 283 3.36 -6.87 18.43
CA ASP A 283 1.98 -6.55 18.17
C ASP A 283 1.85 -5.08 17.72
N TYR A 284 0.94 -4.83 16.80
CA TYR A 284 0.64 -3.49 16.32
C TYR A 284 -0.76 -3.09 16.76
N TYR A 285 -0.88 -1.93 17.37
CA TYR A 285 -2.15 -1.32 17.71
C TYR A 285 -3.02 -1.13 16.47
N LEU A 286 -4.31 -1.47 16.59
CA LEU A 286 -5.34 -1.12 15.61
C LEU A 286 -6.35 -0.16 16.26
N PRO A 287 -6.78 0.88 15.53
CA PRO A 287 -7.87 1.74 16.00
C PRO A 287 -9.07 0.89 16.41
N THR A 288 -9.39 0.91 17.69
CA THR A 288 -10.40 0.04 18.29
C THR A 288 -11.46 0.90 18.97
N VAL A 289 -12.72 0.59 18.74
CA VAL A 289 -13.85 1.21 19.43
C VAL A 289 -14.63 0.17 20.21
N LEU A 290 -15.17 0.57 21.36
CA LEU A 290 -16.07 -0.25 22.14
C LEU A 290 -17.51 0.01 21.66
N LYS A 291 -18.18 -1.02 21.13
CA LYS A 291 -19.54 -0.92 20.59
C LYS A 291 -20.32 -2.21 20.88
N ASP A 292 -21.52 -2.08 21.44
CA ASP A 292 -22.48 -3.18 21.67
C ASP A 292 -21.87 -4.40 22.40
N GLY A 293 -20.96 -4.14 23.34
CA GLY A 293 -20.29 -5.21 24.10
C GLY A 293 -19.14 -5.90 23.35
N PHE A 294 -18.61 -5.27 22.30
CA PHE A 294 -17.47 -5.75 21.54
C PHE A 294 -16.40 -4.65 21.40
N TRP A 295 -15.14 -5.03 21.41
CA TRP A 295 -14.07 -4.25 20.80
C TRP A 295 -14.10 -4.49 19.30
N VAL A 296 -14.16 -3.42 18.53
CA VAL A 296 -14.37 -3.45 17.08
C VAL A 296 -13.26 -2.70 16.37
N SER A 297 -12.67 -3.30 15.35
CA SER A 297 -11.71 -2.66 14.45
C SER A 297 -12.07 -2.88 13.00
N GLN A 298 -11.83 -1.85 12.17
CA GLN A 298 -11.90 -1.93 10.73
C GLN A 298 -10.50 -2.21 10.18
N VAL A 299 -10.35 -3.26 9.38
CA VAL A 299 -9.06 -3.72 8.88
C VAL A 299 -9.10 -3.95 7.36
N ALA A 300 -8.04 -3.58 6.66
CA ALA A 300 -7.85 -3.77 5.23
C ALA A 300 -6.61 -4.64 4.92
N GLU A 301 -6.35 -5.60 5.79
CA GLU A 301 -5.25 -6.55 5.66
C GLU A 301 -5.62 -7.85 6.36
N MET A 302 -5.22 -8.99 5.80
CA MET A 302 -5.36 -10.29 6.47
C MET A 302 -4.16 -10.56 7.38
N GLY A 303 -4.37 -11.38 8.41
CA GLY A 303 -3.33 -11.75 9.37
C GLY A 303 -3.93 -12.28 10.67
N ASP A 304 -3.10 -12.27 11.72
CA ASP A 304 -3.46 -12.72 13.05
C ASP A 304 -3.80 -11.52 13.94
N TYR A 305 -4.92 -11.63 14.65
CA TYR A 305 -5.45 -10.58 15.51
C TYR A 305 -5.72 -11.12 16.90
N LYS A 306 -5.54 -10.32 17.92
CA LYS A 306 -5.84 -10.64 19.30
C LYS A 306 -6.17 -9.39 20.11
N LEU A 307 -6.73 -9.59 21.30
CA LEU A 307 -6.79 -8.50 22.28
C LEU A 307 -5.42 -8.27 22.91
N ALA A 308 -5.08 -7.02 23.09
CA ALA A 308 -3.93 -6.56 23.86
C ALA A 308 -4.39 -5.48 24.84
N ARG A 309 -3.62 -5.26 25.90
CA ARG A 309 -3.88 -4.21 26.89
C ARG A 309 -2.65 -3.35 27.07
N ASP A 310 -2.85 -2.05 27.15
CA ASP A 310 -1.83 -1.10 27.48
C ASP A 310 -2.22 -0.32 28.76
N SER A 311 -1.50 -0.55 29.83
CA SER A 311 -1.65 0.17 31.10
C SER A 311 -0.44 1.02 31.44
N VAL A 312 0.52 1.13 30.52
CA VAL A 312 1.78 1.84 30.72
C VAL A 312 1.69 3.20 30.04
N PRO A 313 1.82 4.31 30.77
CA PRO A 313 1.81 5.63 30.17
C PRO A 313 3.05 5.87 29.27
N PRO A 314 2.94 6.76 28.27
CA PRO A 314 4.06 7.13 27.42
C PRO A 314 5.26 7.67 28.19
N GLU A 315 6.46 7.45 27.69
CA GLU A 315 7.69 8.00 28.25
C GLU A 315 8.01 9.36 27.61
N ILE A 316 8.45 10.33 28.45
CA ILE A 316 8.93 11.63 28.00
C ILE A 316 10.31 11.87 28.59
N LYS A 317 11.30 12.21 27.73
CA LYS A 317 12.68 12.49 28.14
C LYS A 317 13.23 13.74 27.45
N ALA A 318 13.80 14.68 28.22
CA ALA A 318 14.63 15.73 27.64
C ALA A 318 15.78 15.10 26.85
N TYR A 319 16.05 15.62 25.62
CA TYR A 319 17.06 15.01 24.74
C TYR A 319 18.34 15.83 24.62
N ASN A 320 18.25 17.13 24.34
CA ASN A 320 19.43 18.00 24.15
C ASN A 320 19.63 19.04 25.24
N PHE A 321 18.85 19.00 26.29
CA PHE A 321 18.95 19.93 27.42
C PHE A 321 18.73 19.22 28.76
N LYS A 322 19.03 19.92 29.86
CA LYS A 322 18.76 19.48 31.24
C LYS A 322 17.81 20.47 31.91
N PRO A 323 17.10 20.07 32.98
CA PRO A 323 16.35 20.98 33.82
C PRO A 323 17.22 22.16 34.29
N GLU A 324 16.63 23.34 34.39
CA GLU A 324 17.26 24.58 34.86
C GLU A 324 18.49 25.04 34.04
N GLN A 325 18.59 24.60 32.79
CA GLN A 325 19.69 24.95 31.91
C GLN A 325 19.44 26.28 31.16
N TRP A 326 20.52 27.03 30.92
CA TRP A 326 20.52 28.18 30.00
C TRP A 326 20.53 27.70 28.55
N LEU A 327 19.48 28.07 27.78
CA LEU A 327 19.26 27.66 26.40
C LEU A 327 19.39 28.81 25.37
N SER A 328 19.96 29.98 25.77
CA SER A 328 20.10 31.15 24.88
C SER A 328 20.89 30.84 23.59
N LYS A 329 21.81 29.88 23.64
CA LYS A 329 22.64 29.48 22.48
C LYS A 329 22.02 28.31 21.69
N PHE A 330 20.90 27.78 22.13
CA PHE A 330 20.24 26.65 21.45
C PHE A 330 19.28 27.19 20.40
N LYS A 331 19.33 26.62 19.19
CA LYS A 331 18.32 26.87 18.16
C LYS A 331 17.04 26.05 18.42
N PHE A 332 17.20 24.82 18.88
CA PHE A 332 16.11 23.88 19.09
C PHE A 332 16.09 23.33 20.53
N LEU A 333 14.89 23.11 21.03
CA LEU A 333 14.63 22.32 22.22
C LEU A 333 14.03 20.98 21.79
N ASN A 334 14.70 19.88 22.15
CA ASN A 334 14.36 18.56 21.71
C ASN A 334 13.95 17.65 22.89
N ILE A 335 12.84 16.92 22.72
CA ILE A 335 12.29 16.00 23.70
C ILE A 335 12.00 14.67 23.00
N LYS A 336 12.43 13.57 23.58
CA LYS A 336 12.02 12.23 23.13
C LYS A 336 10.72 11.84 23.78
N ILE A 337 9.82 11.29 22.98
CA ILE A 337 8.58 10.68 23.44
C ILE A 337 8.46 9.28 22.84
N SER A 338 8.04 8.30 23.61
CA SER A 338 7.86 6.93 23.14
C SER A 338 6.75 6.21 23.89
N ASP A 339 6.11 5.31 23.17
CA ASP A 339 5.20 4.32 23.73
C ASP A 339 5.36 3.03 22.91
N ASP A 340 5.61 1.92 23.60
CA ASP A 340 5.99 0.66 22.95
C ASP A 340 4.79 -0.26 22.68
N ILE A 341 3.64 -0.02 23.33
CA ILE A 341 2.48 -0.92 23.29
C ILE A 341 1.41 -0.39 22.34
N SER A 342 0.73 0.70 22.72
CA SER A 342 -0.34 1.26 21.89
C SER A 342 0.13 2.38 20.96
N GLY A 343 1.29 2.99 21.26
CA GLY A 343 1.87 4.08 20.48
C GLY A 343 1.30 5.46 20.83
N ILE A 344 1.97 6.51 20.38
CA ILE A 344 1.60 7.90 20.66
C ILE A 344 0.37 8.30 19.83
N LYS A 345 -0.66 8.80 20.50
CA LYS A 345 -1.86 9.37 19.90
C LYS A 345 -1.75 10.88 19.74
N ASN A 346 -1.36 11.55 20.80
CA ASN A 346 -1.37 13.01 20.86
C ASN A 346 -0.28 13.53 21.80
N TYR A 347 0.14 14.76 21.55
CA TYR A 347 1.04 15.51 22.42
C TYR A 347 0.68 17.00 22.42
N ARG A 348 1.02 17.69 23.50
CA ARG A 348 0.81 19.13 23.66
C ARG A 348 1.96 19.74 24.46
N GLY A 349 2.62 20.74 23.87
CA GLY A 349 3.64 21.53 24.57
C GLY A 349 3.16 22.94 24.89
N THR A 350 3.55 23.45 26.06
CA THR A 350 3.34 24.83 26.44
C THR A 350 4.61 25.42 27.07
N ILE A 351 4.86 26.71 26.79
CA ILE A 351 5.88 27.50 27.49
C ILE A 351 5.18 28.66 28.17
N ASN A 352 5.37 28.81 29.48
CA ASN A 352 4.68 29.80 30.33
C ASN A 352 3.15 29.73 30.20
N GLY A 353 2.62 28.50 30.08
CA GLY A 353 1.19 28.24 29.89
C GLY A 353 0.64 28.51 28.48
N LYS A 354 1.41 29.13 27.58
CA LYS A 354 1.03 29.36 26.18
C LYS A 354 1.41 28.16 25.33
N TRP A 355 0.49 27.73 24.47
CA TRP A 355 0.77 26.65 23.51
C TRP A 355 1.90 27.06 22.56
N VAL A 356 2.79 26.11 22.28
CA VAL A 356 3.87 26.23 21.29
C VAL A 356 3.88 25.04 20.35
N LEU A 357 4.31 25.26 19.11
CA LEU A 357 4.41 24.21 18.12
C LEU A 357 5.62 23.32 18.38
N PHE A 358 5.39 22.06 18.66
CA PHE A 358 6.41 21.03 18.60
C PHE A 358 6.22 20.23 17.32
N GLU A 359 7.25 20.12 16.50
CA GLU A 359 7.27 19.23 15.35
C GLU A 359 7.66 17.81 15.77
N TYR A 360 6.84 16.83 15.43
CA TYR A 360 7.09 15.43 15.76
C TYR A 360 7.69 14.67 14.59
N GLU A 361 8.86 14.05 14.79
CA GLU A 361 9.48 13.11 13.87
C GLU A 361 9.33 11.67 14.38
N PRO A 362 8.34 10.89 13.90
CA PRO A 362 8.04 9.55 14.44
C PRO A 362 9.21 8.55 14.31
N LYS A 363 10.02 8.67 13.24
CA LYS A 363 11.17 7.77 13.02
C LYS A 363 12.25 7.91 14.08
N ARG A 364 12.32 9.07 14.74
CA ARG A 364 13.29 9.38 15.78
C ARG A 364 12.66 9.45 17.17
N ASN A 365 11.35 9.33 17.26
CA ASN A 365 10.56 9.57 18.46
C ASN A 365 10.87 10.95 19.08
N LEU A 366 11.00 11.98 18.24
CA LEU A 366 11.54 13.28 18.63
C LEU A 366 10.53 14.40 18.42
N LEU A 367 10.25 15.16 19.47
CA LEU A 367 9.61 16.46 19.42
C LEU A 367 10.68 17.54 19.34
N THR A 368 10.53 18.47 18.41
CA THR A 368 11.44 19.61 18.21
C THR A 368 10.65 20.90 18.28
N TYR A 369 11.06 21.83 19.17
CA TYR A 369 10.60 23.21 19.20
C TYR A 369 11.71 24.12 18.68
N ASP A 370 11.39 25.02 17.72
CA ASP A 370 12.31 26.05 17.22
C ASP A 370 12.14 27.32 18.05
N PHE A 371 13.22 27.78 18.66
CA PHE A 371 13.22 29.00 19.46
C PHE A 371 13.00 30.27 18.63
N SER A 372 13.08 30.20 17.30
CA SER A 372 12.76 31.34 16.43
C SER A 372 11.27 31.59 16.23
N ASP A 373 10.42 30.65 16.66
CA ASP A 373 8.95 30.75 16.49
C ASP A 373 8.30 31.76 17.46
N ASN A 374 8.97 32.09 18.58
CA ASN A 374 8.43 33.01 19.57
C ASN A 374 9.54 33.85 20.20
N ASP A 375 9.23 35.11 20.51
CA ASP A 375 10.06 35.97 21.34
C ASP A 375 9.87 35.69 22.82
N PHE A 376 10.94 35.85 23.60
CA PHE A 376 10.95 35.56 25.02
C PHE A 376 11.28 36.81 25.82
N ASP A 377 10.31 37.42 26.50
CA ASP A 377 10.48 38.62 27.33
C ASP A 377 11.00 38.32 28.74
N LEU A 378 10.81 37.07 29.19
CA LEU A 378 11.26 36.63 30.51
C LEU A 378 12.60 35.89 30.41
N THR A 379 13.30 35.79 31.52
CA THR A 379 14.53 35.00 31.61
C THR A 379 14.28 33.56 31.99
N LYS A 380 13.28 33.32 32.86
CA LYS A 380 12.87 31.99 33.34
C LYS A 380 11.59 31.55 32.61
N HIS A 381 11.59 30.33 32.11
CA HIS A 381 10.47 29.78 31.36
C HIS A 381 10.05 28.43 31.92
N ASP A 382 8.75 28.26 32.13
CA ASP A 382 8.11 27.01 32.54
C ASP A 382 7.72 26.23 31.27
N LEU A 383 8.31 25.06 31.07
CA LEU A 383 8.00 24.13 30.00
C LEU A 383 7.12 23.02 30.55
N ARG A 384 6.00 22.76 29.87
CA ARG A 384 5.13 21.62 30.13
C ARG A 384 4.86 20.88 28.82
N VAL A 385 5.09 19.57 28.83
CA VAL A 385 4.75 18.66 27.72
C VAL A 385 3.88 17.54 28.24
N GLU A 386 2.71 17.39 27.65
CA GLU A 386 1.77 16.30 27.91
C GLU A 386 1.75 15.39 26.68
N VAL A 387 1.82 14.07 26.91
CA VAL A 387 1.73 13.03 25.88
C VAL A 387 0.67 12.03 26.27
N GLU A 388 -0.17 11.66 25.30
CA GLU A 388 -1.24 10.67 25.43
C GLU A 388 -1.02 9.53 24.43
N ASP A 389 -1.16 8.29 24.88
CA ASP A 389 -1.16 7.10 24.01
C ASP A 389 -2.53 6.83 23.37
N ASN A 390 -2.62 5.81 22.53
CA ASN A 390 -3.84 5.48 21.80
C ASN A 390 -4.98 4.91 22.66
N VAL A 391 -4.70 4.50 23.89
CA VAL A 391 -5.71 4.02 24.86
C VAL A 391 -6.00 5.01 25.99
N GLY A 392 -5.36 6.18 25.94
CA GLY A 392 -5.64 7.31 26.83
C GLY A 392 -4.86 7.33 28.13
N ASN A 393 -3.74 6.58 28.25
CA ASN A 393 -2.80 6.80 29.34
C ASN A 393 -1.99 8.07 29.04
N LYS A 394 -1.63 8.82 30.10
CA LYS A 394 -0.99 10.14 29.95
C LYS A 394 0.25 10.27 30.81
N THR A 395 1.23 10.96 30.26
CA THR A 395 2.40 11.43 31.00
C THR A 395 2.56 12.93 30.81
N ILE A 396 2.94 13.61 31.87
CA ILE A 396 3.24 15.03 31.88
C ILE A 396 4.69 15.21 32.32
N TYR A 397 5.43 15.95 31.51
CA TYR A 397 6.80 16.40 31.83
C TYR A 397 6.79 17.89 32.05
N GLU A 398 7.23 18.34 33.23
CA GLU A 398 7.34 19.74 33.59
C GLU A 398 8.76 20.06 34.01
N THR A 399 9.28 21.17 33.53
CA THR A 399 10.62 21.65 33.89
C THR A 399 10.75 23.13 33.61
N VAL A 400 11.84 23.70 34.10
CA VAL A 400 12.23 25.09 33.87
C VAL A 400 13.48 25.14 33.01
N PHE A 401 13.55 26.15 32.16
CA PHE A 401 14.78 26.52 31.46
C PHE A 401 14.96 28.05 31.49
N PHE A 402 16.18 28.49 31.23
CA PHE A 402 16.52 29.91 31.14
C PHE A 402 16.92 30.30 29.72
N ARG A 403 16.41 31.43 29.23
CA ARG A 403 16.70 31.98 27.93
C ARG A 403 16.51 33.51 27.95
N LYS A 404 17.39 34.22 27.23
CA LYS A 404 17.27 35.65 27.05
C LYS A 404 17.80 36.02 25.66
#